data_5349f8356c6f747891fe011e518ea8d8
#
_entry.id   5349f8356c6f747891fe011e518ea8d8
#
_cell.length_a   1.000
_cell.length_b   1.000
_cell.length_c   1.000
_cell.angle_alpha   90.00
_cell.angle_beta   90.00
_cell.angle_gamma   90.00
#
_symmetry.space_group_name_H-M   'P 1'
#
loop_
_entity.id
_entity.type
_entity.pdbx_description
1 polymer ?
#
loop_
_entity_poly.entity_id
_entity_poly.type
_entity_poly.pdbx_seq_one_letter_code
_entity_poly.pdbx_strand_id
1 'polypeptide(L)' 'MNWQNWLKKWGIKQMNKHDEYLLKMKEIGEKHGNDEEVCHGLADDLLCQILIDLGYKDIADEFEKLPKWYA' A
#
# COMPACT_ATOMS: atom_id res chain seq x y z
N MET A 1 8.55 5.25 9.01
CA MET A 1 9.49 5.82 8.04
C MET A 1 8.81 6.89 7.20
N ASN A 2 9.47 8.01 7.04
CA ASN A 2 8.92 9.09 6.23
C ASN A 2 9.31 8.89 4.77
N TRP A 3 8.39 8.48 3.95
CA TRP A 3 8.50 8.24 2.54
C TRP A 3 8.94 9.45 1.77
N GLN A 4 8.39 10.62 2.13
CA GLN A 4 8.72 11.84 1.39
C GLN A 4 10.15 12.27 1.65
N ASN A 5 10.67 12.04 2.84
CA ASN A 5 12.07 12.30 3.12
C ASN A 5 12.98 11.36 2.33
N TRP A 6 12.56 10.14 2.15
CA TRP A 6 13.30 9.19 1.34
C TRP A 6 13.41 9.66 -0.10
N LEU A 7 12.29 10.13 -0.66
CA LEU A 7 12.27 10.66 -2.02
C LEU A 7 13.18 11.88 -2.17
N LYS A 8 13.16 12.78 -1.21
CA LYS A 8 14.03 13.96 -1.22
C LYS A 8 15.50 13.59 -1.18
N LYS A 9 15.83 12.58 -0.39
CA LYS A 9 17.21 12.12 -0.25
C LYS A 9 17.78 11.67 -1.60
N TRP A 10 16.97 11.09 -2.43
CA TRP A 10 17.41 10.61 -3.73
C TRP A 10 17.26 11.63 -4.86
N GLY A 11 16.88 12.86 -4.51
CA GLY A 11 16.74 13.91 -5.50
C GLY A 11 15.48 13.82 -6.34
N ILE A 12 14.57 12.98 -5.97
CA ILE A 12 13.30 12.84 -6.67
C ILE A 12 12.39 13.96 -6.20
N LYS A 13 12.11 14.91 -7.07
CA LYS A 13 11.31 16.07 -6.70
C LYS A 13 9.83 15.76 -6.66
N GLN A 14 9.38 14.91 -7.56
CA GLN A 14 7.96 14.63 -7.67
C GLN A 14 7.77 13.27 -8.31
N MET A 15 6.80 12.54 -7.79
CA MET A 15 6.47 11.22 -8.26
C MET A 15 4.96 11.15 -8.43
N ASN A 16 4.47 10.55 -9.52
CA ASN A 16 3.04 10.41 -9.68
C ASN A 16 2.50 9.35 -8.72
N LYS A 17 1.19 9.33 -8.55
CA LYS A 17 0.56 8.41 -7.60
C LYS A 17 0.83 6.95 -7.92
N HIS A 18 0.84 6.61 -9.19
CA HIS A 18 1.13 5.23 -9.61
C HIS A 18 2.49 4.78 -9.08
N ASP A 19 3.51 5.60 -9.29
CA ASP A 19 4.87 5.25 -8.89
C ASP A 19 5.01 5.18 -7.37
N GLU A 20 4.36 6.08 -6.65
CA GLU A 20 4.34 6.04 -5.19
C GLU A 20 3.75 4.73 -4.67
N TYR A 21 2.62 4.33 -5.22
CA TYR A 21 1.95 3.10 -4.79
C TYR A 21 2.76 1.87 -5.17
N LEU A 22 3.37 1.89 -6.34
CA LEU A 22 4.22 0.77 -6.76
C LEU A 22 5.40 0.59 -5.81
N LEU A 23 6.06 1.68 -5.44
CA LEU A 23 7.17 1.62 -4.49
C LEU A 23 6.72 1.12 -3.11
N LYS A 24 5.58 1.59 -2.64
CA LYS A 24 5.05 1.14 -1.36
C LYS A 24 4.78 -0.36 -1.36
N MET A 25 4.20 -0.85 -2.44
CA MET A 25 3.90 -2.28 -2.55
C MET A 25 5.18 -3.12 -2.56
N LYS A 26 6.18 -2.68 -3.30
CA LYS A 26 7.49 -3.36 -3.34
C LYS A 26 8.14 -3.36 -1.96
N GLU A 27 8.06 -2.24 -1.26
CA GLU A 27 8.64 -2.12 0.07
C GLU A 27 7.97 -3.06 1.07
N ILE A 28 6.65 -3.21 0.98
CA ILE A 28 5.93 -4.16 1.82
C ILE A 28 6.47 -5.57 1.60
N GLY A 29 6.65 -5.97 0.35
CA GLY A 29 7.20 -7.27 0.03
C GLY A 29 8.61 -7.47 0.54
N GLU A 30 9.44 -6.45 0.43
CA GLU A 30 10.83 -6.53 0.89
C GLU A 30 10.95 -6.61 2.40
N LYS A 31 10.18 -5.81 3.12
CA LYS A 31 10.29 -5.71 4.58
C LYS A 31 9.52 -6.77 5.33
N HIS A 32 8.41 -7.20 4.77
CA HIS A 32 7.46 -8.07 5.47
C HIS A 32 7.19 -9.38 4.73
N GLY A 33 7.95 -9.68 3.70
CA GLY A 33 7.73 -10.88 2.91
C GLY A 33 7.89 -12.17 3.67
N ASN A 34 8.60 -12.14 4.82
CA ASN A 34 8.80 -13.33 5.65
C ASN A 34 7.59 -13.62 6.55
N ASP A 35 6.67 -12.68 6.67
CA ASP A 35 5.47 -12.84 7.48
C ASP A 35 4.26 -12.61 6.59
N GLU A 36 3.68 -13.70 6.12
CA GLU A 36 2.57 -13.64 5.17
C GLU A 36 1.38 -12.87 5.72
N GLU A 37 1.07 -13.05 6.98
CA GLU A 37 -0.08 -12.39 7.58
C GLU A 37 0.11 -10.87 7.61
N VAL A 38 1.26 -10.41 8.08
CA VAL A 38 1.55 -8.98 8.13
C VAL A 38 1.66 -8.41 6.72
N CYS A 39 2.34 -9.11 5.84
CA CYS A 39 2.53 -8.69 4.47
C CYS A 39 1.20 -8.48 3.75
N HIS A 40 0.31 -9.46 3.83
CA HIS A 40 -1.00 -9.36 3.20
C HIS A 40 -1.87 -8.30 3.84
N GLY A 41 -1.82 -8.15 5.16
CA GLY A 41 -2.56 -7.10 5.83
C GLY A 41 -2.17 -5.71 5.34
N LEU A 42 -0.87 -5.46 5.23
CA LEU A 42 -0.37 -4.17 4.73
C LEU A 42 -0.68 -3.97 3.25
N ALA A 43 -0.57 -5.03 2.45
CA ALA A 43 -0.89 -4.95 1.03
C ALA A 43 -2.38 -4.67 0.82
N ASP A 44 -3.25 -5.33 1.58
CA ASP A 44 -4.69 -5.10 1.50
C ASP A 44 -5.03 -3.66 1.86
N ASP A 45 -4.41 -3.13 2.91
CA ASP A 45 -4.63 -1.73 3.31
C ASP A 45 -4.19 -0.77 2.20
N LEU A 46 -3.06 -1.05 1.57
CA LEU A 46 -2.58 -0.22 0.47
C LEU A 46 -3.54 -0.27 -0.72
N LEU A 47 -4.03 -1.45 -1.07
CA LEU A 47 -4.99 -1.57 -2.18
C LEU A 47 -6.28 -0.81 -1.88
N CYS A 48 -6.77 -0.88 -0.65
CA CYS A 48 -7.93 -0.11 -0.24
C CYS A 48 -7.68 1.39 -0.34
N GLN A 49 -6.51 1.84 0.05
CA GLN A 49 -6.15 3.25 -0.05
C GLN A 49 -6.13 3.70 -1.51
N ILE A 50 -5.59 2.88 -2.40
CA ILE A 50 -5.58 3.18 -3.83
C ILE A 50 -7.00 3.32 -4.35
N LEU A 51 -7.90 2.41 -3.97
CA LEU A 51 -9.29 2.48 -4.38
C LEU A 51 -9.96 3.75 -3.89
N ILE A 52 -9.72 4.12 -2.64
CA ILE A 52 -10.28 5.34 -2.07
C ILE A 52 -9.80 6.56 -2.83
N ASP A 53 -8.52 6.62 -3.13
CA ASP A 53 -7.93 7.73 -3.89
C ASP A 53 -8.48 7.84 -5.30
N LEU A 54 -8.89 6.72 -5.88
CA LEU A 54 -9.51 6.70 -7.21
C LEU A 54 -11.00 7.00 -7.19
N GLY A 55 -11.58 7.18 -6.00
CA GLY A 55 -13.00 7.45 -5.86
C GLY A 55 -13.86 6.22 -5.68
N TYR A 56 -13.27 5.07 -5.39
CA TYR A 56 -13.99 3.81 -5.23
C TYR A 56 -14.07 3.38 -3.77
N LYS A 57 -14.35 4.35 -2.90
CA LYS A 57 -14.41 4.09 -1.47
C LYS A 57 -15.44 3.01 -1.11
N ASP A 58 -16.57 3.02 -1.78
CA ASP A 58 -17.63 2.04 -1.52
C ASP A 58 -17.16 0.61 -1.82
N ILE A 59 -16.36 0.44 -2.86
CA ILE A 59 -15.78 -0.88 -3.18
C ILE A 59 -14.79 -1.30 -2.09
N ALA A 60 -13.96 -0.36 -1.64
CA ALA A 60 -13.01 -0.64 -0.56
C ALA A 60 -13.75 -1.01 0.72
N ASP A 61 -14.85 -0.31 1.03
CA ASP A 61 -15.65 -0.60 2.22
C ASP A 61 -16.24 -2.01 2.16
N GLU A 62 -16.71 -2.43 1.00
CA GLU A 62 -17.23 -3.78 0.85
C GLU A 62 -16.14 -4.84 0.99
N PHE A 63 -14.96 -4.56 0.47
CA PHE A 63 -13.82 -5.46 0.64
C PHE A 63 -13.47 -5.62 2.12
N GLU A 64 -13.52 -4.54 2.89
CA GLU A 64 -13.20 -4.57 4.31
C GLU A 64 -14.20 -5.42 5.12
N LYS A 65 -15.42 -5.56 4.63
CA LYS A 65 -16.44 -6.37 5.29
C LYS A 65 -16.26 -7.86 5.07
N LEU A 66 -15.49 -8.26 4.06
CA LEU A 66 -15.28 -9.66 3.77
C LEU A 66 -14.44 -10.32 4.87
N PRO A 67 -14.70 -11.61 5.16
CA PRO A 67 -13.87 -12.33 6.11
C PRO A 67 -12.41 -12.33 5.64
N LYS A 68 -11.54 -11.82 6.49
CA LYS A 68 -10.12 -11.74 6.17
C LYS A 68 -9.37 -12.82 6.92
N TRP A 69 -9.50 -14.00 6.44
CA TRP A 69 -8.84 -15.10 7.09
C TRP A 69 -7.65 -15.56 6.27
N TYR A 70 -6.51 -15.60 6.91
CA TYR A 70 -5.25 -15.88 6.24
C TYR A 70 -4.53 -17.10 6.78
N ALA A 71 -5.11 -17.82 7.67
CA ALA A 71 -4.43 -18.97 8.26
C ALA A 71 -4.34 -20.15 7.35
#